data_fbb6d47134ff6bfafd7c198e090f2fcb
#
_entry.id   fbb6d47134ff6bfafd7c198e090f2fcb
#
_cell.length_a   1.000
_cell.length_b   1.000
_cell.length_c   1.000
_cell.angle_alpha   90.00
_cell.angle_beta   90.00
_cell.angle_gamma   90.00
#
_symmetry.space_group_name_H-M   'P 1'
#
loop_
_entity.id
_entity.type
_entity.pdbx_description
1 polymer ?
#
loop_
_entity_poly.entity_id
_entity_poly.type
_entity_poly.pdbx_seq_one_letter_code
_entity_poly.pdbx_strand_id
1 'polypeptide(L)'
;MLSPDYIVGLTDGEGSFSVHLHPPHKIGESWTNYYRAECHYYIKLREDELPLLKEVNKFFGCGKIYLQKDKRPNHRNCYRFEISSYEKIREVVIPFFKKHPLRGVNRKNDFGFFCKIFKIATERKGKHLTVKELEKARKLKMQMHK
;
A
#
# COMPACT_ATOMS: atom_id res chain seq x y z
N MET A 1 2.99 -23.37 -4.89
CA MET A 1 2.44 -21.99 -5.02
C MET A 1 1.59 -21.67 -3.79
N LEU A 2 1.67 -20.44 -3.32
CA LEU A 2 0.86 -20.01 -2.18
C LEU A 2 -0.62 -20.00 -2.54
N SER A 3 -1.47 -20.30 -1.55
CA SER A 3 -2.91 -20.22 -1.72
C SER A 3 -3.42 -18.80 -1.43
N PRO A 4 -4.63 -18.43 -1.92
CA PRO A 4 -5.25 -17.19 -1.52
C PRO A 4 -5.43 -17.05 0.00
N ASP A 5 -5.81 -18.11 0.68
CA ASP A 5 -5.96 -18.09 2.14
C ASP A 5 -4.66 -17.80 2.86
N TYR A 6 -3.55 -18.33 2.35
CA TYR A 6 -2.24 -18.03 2.92
C TYR A 6 -1.92 -16.55 2.80
N ILE A 7 -2.18 -15.96 1.63
CA ILE A 7 -1.95 -14.53 1.39
C ILE A 7 -2.81 -13.67 2.34
N VAL A 8 -4.07 -14.05 2.54
CA VAL A 8 -4.95 -13.32 3.46
C VAL A 8 -4.38 -13.38 4.89
N GLY A 9 -4.01 -14.57 5.36
CA GLY A 9 -3.45 -14.73 6.70
C GLY A 9 -2.14 -13.98 6.90
N LEU A 10 -1.25 -14.04 5.90
CA LEU A 10 0.02 -13.31 5.94
C LEU A 10 -0.22 -11.80 5.97
N THR A 11 -1.18 -11.32 5.18
CA THR A 11 -1.53 -9.90 5.16
C THR A 11 -2.16 -9.45 6.47
N ASP A 12 -3.04 -10.25 7.06
CA ASP A 12 -3.62 -9.95 8.37
C ASP A 12 -2.54 -9.79 9.43
N GLY A 13 -1.51 -10.64 9.41
CA GLY A 13 -0.44 -10.62 10.40
C GLY A 13 0.67 -9.61 10.11
N GLU A 14 1.12 -9.52 8.88
CA GLU A 14 2.35 -8.80 8.52
C GLU A 14 2.17 -7.77 7.41
N GLY A 15 1.00 -7.73 6.76
CA GLY A 15 0.76 -6.80 5.66
C GLY A 15 0.35 -5.42 6.14
N SER A 16 0.43 -4.47 5.22
CA SER A 16 0.01 -3.10 5.49
C SER A 16 -0.60 -2.46 4.26
N PHE A 17 -1.62 -1.66 4.49
CA PHE A 17 -2.19 -0.75 3.51
C PHE A 17 -1.87 0.66 3.99
N SER A 18 -1.15 1.42 3.20
CA SER A 18 -0.78 2.78 3.58
C SER A 18 -1.09 3.78 2.48
N VAL A 19 -1.26 5.03 2.88
CA VAL A 19 -1.56 6.13 1.98
C VAL A 19 -0.61 7.27 2.28
N HIS A 20 0.00 7.81 1.24
CA HIS A 20 0.84 8.99 1.32
C HIS A 20 0.15 10.14 0.58
N LEU A 21 -0.10 11.23 1.29
CA LEU A 21 -0.71 12.43 0.70
C LEU A 21 0.40 13.42 0.40
N HIS A 22 0.54 13.77 -0.89
CA HIS A 22 1.57 14.69 -1.35
C HIS A 22 0.96 16.05 -1.66
N PRO A 23 1.33 17.11 -0.93
CA PRO A 23 0.95 18.47 -1.29
C PRO A 23 1.79 18.94 -2.48
N PRO A 24 1.47 20.10 -3.09
CA PRO A 24 2.34 20.71 -4.07
C PRO A 24 3.75 20.85 -3.51
N HIS A 25 4.74 20.51 -4.31
CA HIS A 25 6.13 20.53 -3.89
C HIS A 25 7.03 20.99 -5.03
N LYS A 26 8.26 21.35 -4.68
CA LYS A 26 9.24 21.85 -5.64
C LYS A 26 9.97 20.69 -6.31
N ILE A 27 10.02 20.73 -7.64
CA ILE A 27 10.82 19.82 -8.45
C ILE A 27 11.82 20.70 -9.23
N GLY A 28 13.10 20.70 -8.82
CA GLY A 28 14.07 21.61 -9.39
C GLY A 28 13.68 23.05 -9.11
N GLU A 29 13.53 23.87 -10.16
CA GLU A 29 13.12 25.27 -10.08
C GLU A 29 11.60 25.45 -10.15
N SER A 30 10.85 24.39 -10.45
CA SER A 30 9.40 24.44 -10.66
C SER A 30 8.63 23.85 -9.51
N TRP A 31 7.43 24.40 -9.24
CA TRP A 31 6.51 23.86 -8.27
C TRP A 31 5.42 23.03 -8.97
N THR A 32 5.07 21.91 -8.36
CA THR A 32 3.85 21.18 -8.77
C THR A 32 2.64 21.96 -8.27
N ASN A 33 1.59 21.98 -9.09
CA ASN A 33 0.37 22.73 -8.76
C ASN A 33 -0.77 21.82 -8.32
N TYR A 34 -0.47 20.60 -7.88
CA TYR A 34 -1.50 19.62 -7.59
C TYR A 34 -1.19 18.85 -6.33
N TYR A 35 -2.27 18.36 -5.71
CA TYR A 35 -2.20 17.41 -4.61
C TYR A 35 -2.37 16.00 -5.17
N ARG A 36 -1.74 15.04 -4.52
CA ARG A 36 -1.74 13.68 -4.98
C ARG A 36 -1.79 12.70 -3.80
N ALA A 37 -2.47 11.56 -3.99
CA ALA A 37 -2.49 10.47 -3.02
C ALA A 37 -1.84 9.24 -3.64
N GLU A 38 -0.92 8.61 -2.93
CA GLU A 38 -0.32 7.34 -3.31
C GLU A 38 -0.80 6.26 -2.35
N CYS A 39 -1.19 5.13 -2.91
CA CYS A 39 -1.66 3.98 -2.15
C CYS A 39 -0.65 2.85 -2.27
N HIS A 40 -0.25 2.28 -1.15
CA HIS A 40 0.76 1.23 -1.10
C HIS A 40 0.20 0.02 -0.34
N TYR A 41 0.33 -1.16 -0.94
CA TYR A 41 0.14 -2.42 -0.27
C TYR A 41 1.51 -3.06 -0.11
N TYR A 42 1.90 -3.44 1.09
CA TYR A 42 3.21 -4.05 1.29
C TYR A 42 3.21 -5.10 2.40
N ILE A 43 4.20 -5.99 2.29
CA ILE A 43 4.54 -6.96 3.32
C ILE A 43 6.02 -6.79 3.59
N LYS A 44 6.37 -6.53 4.85
CA LYS A 44 7.76 -6.36 5.28
C LYS A 44 8.11 -7.51 6.21
N LEU A 45 9.15 -8.27 5.85
CA LEU A 45 9.62 -9.38 6.64
C LEU A 45 11.12 -9.28 6.86
N ARG A 46 11.59 -9.96 7.90
CA ARG A 46 13.02 -10.03 8.21
C ARG A 46 13.77 -10.63 7.02
N GLU A 47 15.05 -10.28 6.88
CA GLU A 47 15.84 -10.61 5.69
C GLU A 47 15.92 -12.13 5.40
N ASP A 48 15.84 -12.97 6.43
CA ASP A 48 15.87 -14.42 6.25
C ASP A 48 14.58 -15.00 5.65
N GLU A 49 13.53 -14.18 5.55
CA GLU A 49 12.26 -14.56 4.93
C GLU A 49 12.14 -14.11 3.46
N LEU A 50 13.24 -13.69 2.85
CA LEU A 50 13.24 -13.31 1.45
C LEU A 50 12.62 -14.36 0.51
N PRO A 51 12.89 -15.67 0.69
CA PRO A 51 12.26 -16.68 -0.17
C PRO A 51 10.74 -16.62 -0.15
N LEU A 52 10.13 -16.37 1.02
CA LEU A 52 8.68 -16.24 1.13
C LEU A 52 8.17 -15.02 0.38
N LEU A 53 8.87 -13.88 0.47
CA LEU A 53 8.47 -12.69 -0.29
C LEU A 53 8.57 -12.90 -1.80
N LYS A 54 9.52 -13.70 -2.25
CA LYS A 54 9.62 -14.08 -3.67
C LYS A 54 8.41 -14.90 -4.12
N GLU A 55 7.90 -15.79 -3.26
CA GLU A 55 6.70 -16.53 -3.54
C GLU A 55 5.46 -15.63 -3.58
N VAL A 56 5.38 -14.64 -2.69
CA VAL A 56 4.31 -13.64 -2.69
C VAL A 56 4.32 -12.83 -4.00
N ASN A 57 5.49 -12.38 -4.41
CA ASN A 57 5.67 -11.65 -5.66
C ASN A 57 5.20 -12.48 -6.86
N LYS A 58 5.58 -13.76 -6.89
CA LYS A 58 5.16 -14.69 -7.93
C LYS A 58 3.65 -14.89 -7.93
N PHE A 59 3.04 -14.99 -6.73
CA PHE A 59 1.60 -15.15 -6.59
C PHE A 59 0.84 -14.00 -7.23
N PHE A 60 1.22 -12.75 -6.93
CA PHE A 60 0.54 -11.59 -7.48
C PHE A 60 0.93 -11.28 -8.94
N GLY A 61 2.09 -11.75 -9.38
CA GLY A 61 2.58 -11.50 -10.73
C GLY A 61 3.03 -10.05 -10.96
N CYS A 62 3.14 -9.26 -9.91
CA CYS A 62 3.56 -7.87 -9.97
C CYS A 62 4.12 -7.42 -8.62
N GLY A 63 4.62 -6.19 -8.56
CA GLY A 63 5.22 -5.65 -7.35
C GLY A 63 6.73 -5.74 -7.37
N LYS A 64 7.35 -5.13 -6.36
CA LYS A 64 8.80 -5.06 -6.22
C LYS A 64 9.23 -5.53 -4.85
N ILE A 65 10.42 -6.10 -4.77
CA ILE A 65 11.04 -6.48 -3.50
C ILE A 65 12.31 -5.65 -3.37
N TYR A 66 12.49 -5.00 -2.24
CA TYR A 66 13.71 -4.26 -1.97
C TYR A 66 14.14 -4.37 -0.52
N LEU A 67 15.45 -4.22 -0.31
CA LEU A 67 16.08 -4.29 0.99
C LEU A 67 15.85 -3.01 1.76
N GLN A 68 15.43 -3.14 3.02
CA GLN A 68 15.37 -2.03 3.97
C GLN A 68 16.40 -2.30 5.06
N LYS A 69 17.48 -1.52 5.03
CA LYS A 69 18.53 -1.64 6.03
C LYS A 69 18.09 -1.02 7.35
N ASP A 70 18.36 -1.71 8.44
CA ASP A 70 18.13 -1.18 9.77
C ASP A 70 19.49 -0.77 10.36
N LYS A 71 19.63 0.51 10.66
CA LYS A 71 20.86 1.08 11.18
C LYS A 71 21.03 0.90 12.70
N ARG A 72 19.99 0.41 13.38
CA ARG A 72 20.03 0.25 14.83
C ARG A 72 20.88 -0.96 15.20
N PRO A 73 21.71 -0.87 16.26
CA PRO A 73 22.48 -2.03 16.72
C PRO A 73 21.58 -3.21 17.06
N ASN A 74 22.01 -4.42 16.75
CA ASN A 74 21.32 -5.67 17.04
C ASN A 74 19.98 -5.84 16.34
N HIS A 75 19.66 -5.01 15.34
CA HIS A 75 18.49 -5.18 14.51
C HIS A 75 18.88 -5.76 13.16
N ARG A 76 18.05 -6.69 12.66
CA ARG A 76 18.27 -7.28 11.36
C ARG A 76 17.61 -6.40 10.27
N ASN A 77 18.18 -6.45 9.08
CA ASN A 77 17.56 -5.84 7.92
C ASN A 77 16.27 -6.58 7.56
N CYS A 78 15.43 -5.91 6.83
CA CYS A 78 14.18 -6.47 6.32
C CYS A 78 14.13 -6.35 4.81
N TYR A 79 13.34 -7.19 4.18
CA TYR A 79 12.90 -6.98 2.81
C TYR A 79 11.44 -6.55 2.80
N ARG A 80 11.10 -5.75 1.84
CA ARG A 80 9.75 -5.26 1.65
C ARG A 80 9.26 -5.61 0.24
N PHE A 81 8.17 -6.34 0.18
CA PHE A 81 7.42 -6.54 -1.05
C PHE A 81 6.34 -5.48 -1.12
N GLU A 82 6.21 -4.79 -2.24
CA GLU A 82 5.28 -3.66 -2.36
C GLU A 82 4.64 -3.60 -3.73
N ILE A 83 3.34 -3.30 -3.72
CA ILE A 83 2.57 -2.94 -4.91
C ILE A 83 2.07 -1.52 -4.69
N SER A 84 2.46 -0.59 -5.57
CA SER A 84 2.13 0.83 -5.39
C SER A 84 1.65 1.54 -6.66
N SER A 85 1.71 0.90 -7.83
CA SER A 85 1.18 1.54 -9.03
C SER A 85 -0.34 1.58 -8.99
N TYR A 86 -0.94 2.68 -9.44
CA TYR A 86 -2.40 2.81 -9.49
C TYR A 86 -3.04 1.68 -10.28
N GLU A 87 -2.43 1.32 -11.40
CA GLU A 87 -2.92 0.25 -12.26
C GLU A 87 -2.98 -1.09 -11.51
N LYS A 88 -1.89 -1.47 -10.84
CA LYS A 88 -1.83 -2.76 -10.16
C LYS A 88 -2.64 -2.79 -8.86
N ILE A 89 -2.75 -1.68 -8.17
CA ILE A 89 -3.68 -1.56 -7.04
C ILE A 89 -5.12 -1.80 -7.53
N ARG A 90 -5.50 -1.17 -8.62
CA ARG A 90 -6.85 -1.30 -9.20
C ARG A 90 -7.13 -2.70 -9.73
N GLU A 91 -6.18 -3.29 -10.45
CA GLU A 91 -6.40 -4.54 -11.18
C GLU A 91 -6.12 -5.78 -10.35
N VAL A 92 -5.25 -5.69 -9.35
CA VAL A 92 -4.75 -6.84 -8.61
C VAL A 92 -5.12 -6.78 -7.13
N VAL A 93 -4.68 -5.75 -6.42
CA VAL A 93 -4.80 -5.69 -4.95
C VAL A 93 -6.25 -5.59 -4.50
N ILE A 94 -6.96 -4.58 -4.98
CA ILE A 94 -8.34 -4.35 -4.55
C ILE A 94 -9.25 -5.51 -4.94
N PRO A 95 -9.23 -6.02 -6.18
CA PRO A 95 -10.07 -7.16 -6.53
C PRO A 95 -9.72 -8.42 -5.73
N PHE A 96 -8.45 -8.65 -5.44
CA PHE A 96 -8.04 -9.82 -4.67
C PHE A 96 -8.65 -9.80 -3.27
N PHE A 97 -8.50 -8.70 -2.52
CA PHE A 97 -8.99 -8.64 -1.15
C PHE A 97 -10.51 -8.43 -1.06
N LYS A 98 -11.16 -8.03 -2.13
CA LYS A 98 -12.62 -8.06 -2.21
C LYS A 98 -13.14 -9.48 -2.38
N LYS A 99 -12.45 -10.30 -3.18
CA LYS A 99 -12.80 -11.70 -3.40
C LYS A 99 -12.41 -12.57 -2.21
N HIS A 100 -11.28 -12.27 -1.57
CA HIS A 100 -10.74 -12.99 -0.43
C HIS A 100 -10.60 -12.03 0.76
N PRO A 101 -11.69 -11.77 1.52
CA PRO A 101 -11.68 -10.74 2.55
C PRO A 101 -10.72 -11.03 3.68
N LEU A 102 -10.09 -9.96 4.16
CA LEU A 102 -9.28 -9.99 5.36
C LEU A 102 -10.16 -10.33 6.57
N ARG A 103 -9.59 -10.98 7.56
CA ARG A 103 -10.32 -11.42 8.76
C ARG A 103 -9.97 -10.59 9.99
N GLY A 104 -8.75 -10.08 10.07
CA GLY A 104 -8.32 -9.25 11.17
C GLY A 104 -9.03 -7.91 11.16
N VAL A 105 -9.54 -7.48 12.31
CA VAL A 105 -10.33 -6.24 12.42
C VAL A 105 -9.54 -5.03 11.92
N ASN A 106 -8.28 -4.92 12.34
CA ASN A 106 -7.46 -3.76 11.98
C ASN A 106 -7.14 -3.71 10.48
N ARG A 107 -6.71 -4.84 9.90
CA ARG A 107 -6.38 -4.89 8.47
C ARG A 107 -7.62 -4.68 7.60
N LYS A 108 -8.74 -5.25 8.03
CA LYS A 108 -10.00 -5.10 7.32
C LYS A 108 -10.44 -3.63 7.29
N ASN A 109 -10.33 -2.93 8.43
CA ASN A 109 -10.65 -1.52 8.50
C ASN A 109 -9.71 -0.68 7.64
N ASP A 110 -8.40 -0.96 7.73
CA ASP A 110 -7.39 -0.24 6.93
C ASP A 110 -7.65 -0.43 5.43
N PHE A 111 -7.97 -1.65 5.02
CA PHE A 111 -8.28 -1.92 3.61
C PHE A 111 -9.52 -1.15 3.16
N GLY A 112 -10.55 -1.06 4.01
CA GLY A 112 -11.76 -0.31 3.70
C GLY A 112 -11.48 1.16 3.44
N PHE A 113 -10.71 1.80 4.33
CA PHE A 113 -10.31 3.21 4.15
C PHE A 113 -9.36 3.39 2.97
N PHE A 114 -8.44 2.45 2.79
CA PHE A 114 -7.55 2.43 1.63
C PHE A 114 -8.35 2.46 0.32
N CYS A 115 -9.37 1.64 0.19
CA CYS A 115 -10.22 1.60 -1.01
C CYS A 115 -10.96 2.92 -1.23
N LYS A 116 -11.47 3.54 -0.17
CA LYS A 116 -12.17 4.82 -0.26
C LYS A 116 -11.23 5.92 -0.72
N ILE A 117 -10.04 5.98 -0.17
CA ILE A 117 -9.03 6.97 -0.58
C ILE A 117 -8.57 6.72 -2.01
N PHE A 118 -8.35 5.45 -2.38
CA PHE A 118 -7.97 5.10 -3.75
C PHE A 118 -9.02 5.58 -4.75
N LYS A 119 -10.30 5.41 -4.43
CA LYS A 119 -11.39 5.88 -5.28
C LYS A 119 -11.32 7.39 -5.48
N ILE A 120 -11.13 8.15 -4.40
CA ILE A 120 -10.97 9.61 -4.49
C ILE A 120 -9.77 9.96 -5.38
N ALA A 121 -8.63 9.28 -5.16
CA ALA A 121 -7.39 9.56 -5.87
C ALA A 121 -7.46 9.27 -7.37
N THR A 122 -8.35 8.37 -7.80
CA THR A 122 -8.40 7.91 -9.18
C THR A 122 -9.67 8.29 -9.93
N GLU A 123 -10.63 8.97 -9.29
CA GLU A 123 -11.85 9.44 -9.95
C GLU A 123 -11.56 10.46 -11.05
N ARG A 124 -10.53 11.29 -10.86
CA ARG A 124 -10.13 12.27 -11.84
C ARG A 124 -9.09 11.73 -12.82
N LYS A 125 -9.26 12.10 -14.07
CA LYS A 125 -8.26 11.85 -15.08
C LYS A 125 -7.00 12.66 -14.71
N GLY A 126 -5.83 12.00 -14.67
CA GLY A 126 -4.60 12.65 -14.26
C GLY A 126 -4.25 12.49 -12.77
N LYS A 127 -5.16 11.97 -11.97
CA LYS A 127 -4.94 11.62 -10.55
C LYS A 127 -4.51 12.80 -9.67
N HIS A 128 -4.94 14.01 -10.04
CA HIS A 128 -4.72 15.21 -9.24
C HIS A 128 -5.93 15.47 -8.35
N LEU A 129 -5.67 15.82 -7.10
CA LEU A 129 -6.72 16.09 -6.12
C LEU A 129 -6.97 17.59 -5.98
N THR A 130 -8.24 17.98 -5.81
CA THR A 130 -8.58 19.30 -5.33
C THR A 130 -8.29 19.39 -3.83
N VAL A 131 -8.25 20.61 -3.30
CA VAL A 131 -8.08 20.83 -1.84
C VAL A 131 -9.17 20.11 -1.07
N LYS A 132 -10.41 20.17 -1.55
CA LYS A 132 -11.55 19.51 -0.91
C LYS A 132 -11.38 18.00 -0.89
N GLU A 133 -10.92 17.41 -2.00
CA GLU A 133 -10.66 15.97 -2.09
C GLU A 133 -9.51 15.56 -1.19
N LEU A 134 -8.45 16.38 -1.11
CA LEU A 134 -7.33 16.12 -0.21
C LEU A 134 -7.78 16.10 1.25
N GLU A 135 -8.63 17.05 1.66
CA GLU A 135 -9.15 17.10 3.02
C GLU A 135 -9.99 15.87 3.33
N LYS A 136 -10.81 15.42 2.39
CA LYS A 136 -11.60 14.20 2.55
C LYS A 136 -10.70 12.97 2.70
N ALA A 137 -9.66 12.87 1.86
CA ALA A 137 -8.69 11.78 1.95
C ALA A 137 -7.92 11.81 3.26
N ARG A 138 -7.54 12.99 3.74
CA ARG A 138 -6.85 13.17 5.03
C ARG A 138 -7.69 12.67 6.19
N LYS A 139 -8.98 13.01 6.21
CA LYS A 139 -9.90 12.54 7.26
C LYS A 139 -10.02 11.02 7.26
N LEU A 140 -10.11 10.42 6.08
CA LEU A 140 -10.16 8.95 5.97
C LEU A 140 -8.84 8.32 6.42
N LYS A 141 -7.71 8.91 6.04
CA LYS A 141 -6.39 8.42 6.46
C LYS A 141 -6.23 8.44 7.98
N MET A 142 -6.78 9.45 8.65
CA MET A 142 -6.74 9.55 10.11
C MET A 142 -7.47 8.40 10.81
N GLN A 143 -8.36 7.70 10.12
CA GLN A 143 -9.05 6.53 10.65
C GLN A 143 -8.27 5.23 10.46
N MET A 144 -7.18 5.26 9.69
CA MET A 144 -6.34 4.08 9.47
C MET A 144 -5.38 3.85 10.62
N HIS A 145 -4.97 2.61 10.81
CA HIS A 145 -3.97 2.20 11.81
C HIS A 145 -4.36 2.50 13.27
N LYS A 146 -5.64 2.40 13.56
CA LYS A 146 -6.15 2.59 14.93
C LYS A 146 -6.44 1.29 15.65
#